data_32fcc35cb32bc52f566011b961c40935
#
_entry.id   32fcc35cb32bc52f566011b961c40935
#
_cell.length_a   1.000
_cell.length_b   1.000
_cell.length_c   1.000
_cell.angle_alpha   90.00
_cell.angle_beta   90.00
_cell.angle_gamma   90.00
#
_symmetry.space_group_name_H-M   'P 1'
#
loop_
_entity.id
_entity.type
_entity.pdbx_description
1 polymer ?
#
loop_
_entity_poly.entity_id
_entity_poly.type
_entity_poly.pdbx_seq_one_letter_code
_entity_poly.pdbx_strand_id
1 'polypeptide(L)'
;MRAIEDGPVPPALDEAEARAFLRVGAGADNAVLASLLASVSALAERFTGVTLIRRTISETLPVAPGCWQALGRAPVNAISAVEGLAIDGTTTALPITDYAIDIDARADGWVRVDRADGFGRLRISYTAGVAVDASGVPEGLRQGMLL
;
A
#
# COMPACT_ATOMS: atom_id res chain seq x y z
N MET A 1 -6.11 11.67 -13.72
CA MET A 1 -6.22 11.80 -12.26
C MET A 1 -5.79 10.51 -11.59
N ARG A 2 -4.95 10.61 -10.58
CA ARG A 2 -4.43 9.46 -9.86
C ARG A 2 -5.06 9.41 -8.47
N ALA A 3 -5.55 8.24 -8.08
CA ALA A 3 -6.13 8.02 -6.75
C ALA A 3 -5.66 6.68 -6.20
N ILE A 4 -5.35 6.63 -4.91
CA ILE A 4 -4.90 5.42 -4.24
C ILE A 4 -5.88 5.08 -3.12
N GLU A 5 -6.38 3.85 -3.15
CA GLU A 5 -7.25 3.31 -2.11
C GLU A 5 -6.51 2.17 -1.42
N ASP A 6 -5.99 2.44 -0.26
CA ASP A 6 -5.21 1.46 0.50
C ASP A 6 -5.82 1.12 1.86
N GLY A 7 -7.01 1.66 2.13
CA GLY A 7 -7.71 1.43 3.39
C GLY A 7 -6.99 2.01 4.60
N PRO A 8 -7.45 1.68 5.82
CA PRO A 8 -6.79 2.14 7.03
C PRO A 8 -5.40 1.52 7.16
N VAL A 9 -4.45 2.28 7.69
CA VAL A 9 -3.08 1.82 7.89
C VAL A 9 -3.04 0.82 9.04
N PRO A 10 -2.62 -0.43 8.80
CA PRO A 10 -2.48 -1.40 9.88
C PRO A 10 -1.39 -0.98 10.86
N PRO A 11 -1.54 -1.29 12.17
CA PRO A 11 -0.50 -0.97 13.14
C PRO A 11 0.80 -1.70 12.82
N ALA A 12 1.91 -0.96 12.75
CA ALA A 12 3.24 -1.49 12.52
C ALA A 12 3.98 -1.79 13.83
N LEU A 13 3.33 -1.57 14.97
CA LEU A 13 3.82 -1.91 16.30
C LEU A 13 2.86 -2.90 16.95
N ASP A 14 3.45 -3.88 17.67
CA ASP A 14 2.69 -4.77 18.52
C ASP A 14 2.16 -3.99 19.71
N GLU A 15 0.88 -4.19 20.04
CA GLU A 15 0.23 -3.55 21.17
C GLU A 15 0.92 -3.91 22.50
N ALA A 16 1.32 -5.18 22.67
CA ALA A 16 2.02 -5.63 23.87
C ALA A 16 3.38 -4.92 24.02
N GLU A 17 4.11 -4.75 22.94
CA GLU A 17 5.39 -4.03 22.94
C GLU A 17 5.21 -2.57 23.31
N ALA A 18 4.19 -1.91 22.75
CA ALA A 18 3.87 -0.52 23.07
C ALA A 18 3.47 -0.35 24.53
N ARG A 19 2.66 -1.27 25.08
CA ARG A 19 2.27 -1.24 26.50
C ARG A 19 3.47 -1.41 27.41
N ALA A 20 4.37 -2.33 27.07
CA ALA A 20 5.59 -2.54 27.84
C ALA A 20 6.48 -1.32 27.84
N PHE A 21 6.65 -0.67 26.70
CA PHE A 21 7.45 0.56 26.59
C PHE A 21 6.85 1.71 27.39
N LEU A 22 5.53 1.89 27.32
CA LEU A 22 4.82 2.94 28.03
C LEU A 22 4.53 2.60 29.49
N ARG A 23 4.77 1.36 29.90
CA ARG A 23 4.48 0.84 31.25
C ARG A 23 3.01 0.96 31.60
N VAL A 24 2.13 0.69 30.64
CA VAL A 24 0.68 0.74 30.82
C VAL A 24 0.14 -0.68 31.04
N GLY A 25 -0.77 -0.83 31.99
CA GLY A 25 -1.40 -2.10 32.30
C GLY A 25 -2.32 -2.60 31.16
N ALA A 26 -2.52 -3.91 31.13
CA ALA A 26 -3.44 -4.53 30.18
C ALA A 26 -4.88 -4.07 30.43
N GLY A 27 -5.62 -3.81 29.36
CA GLY A 27 -7.03 -3.41 29.43
C GLY A 27 -7.32 -1.93 29.64
N ALA A 28 -6.29 -1.14 29.99
CA ALA A 28 -6.47 0.31 30.14
C ALA A 28 -6.41 0.99 28.78
N ASP A 29 -7.39 1.82 28.47
CA ASP A 29 -7.42 2.72 27.29
C ASP A 29 -7.10 2.04 25.96
N ASN A 30 -7.65 0.84 25.74
CA ASN A 30 -7.40 0.06 24.51
C ASN A 30 -7.71 0.85 23.23
N ALA A 31 -8.82 1.57 23.21
CA ALA A 31 -9.23 2.35 22.04
C ALA A 31 -8.26 3.49 21.76
N VAL A 32 -7.79 4.17 22.81
CA VAL A 32 -6.79 5.25 22.69
C VAL A 32 -5.47 4.70 22.19
N LEU A 33 -5.00 3.58 22.75
CA LEU A 33 -3.76 2.96 22.34
C LEU A 33 -3.81 2.50 20.88
N ALA A 34 -4.91 1.85 20.48
CA ALA A 34 -5.08 1.41 19.09
C ALA A 34 -5.06 2.60 18.13
N SER A 35 -5.71 3.72 18.50
CA SER A 35 -5.70 4.95 17.70
C SER A 35 -4.30 5.54 17.58
N LEU A 36 -3.54 5.56 18.69
CA LEU A 36 -2.16 6.06 18.68
C LEU A 36 -1.25 5.19 17.81
N LEU A 37 -1.37 3.87 17.91
CA LEU A 37 -0.59 2.95 17.10
C LEU A 37 -0.87 3.13 15.60
N ALA A 38 -2.13 3.28 15.22
CA ALA A 38 -2.51 3.55 13.85
C ALA A 38 -1.96 4.89 13.36
N SER A 39 -2.05 5.93 14.18
CA SER A 39 -1.55 7.27 13.85
C SER A 39 -0.03 7.29 13.67
N VAL A 40 0.71 6.65 14.58
CA VAL A 40 2.16 6.56 14.51
C VAL A 40 2.60 5.76 13.29
N SER A 41 1.92 4.67 13.00
CA SER A 41 2.21 3.84 11.82
C SER A 41 1.97 4.62 10.53
N ALA A 42 0.86 5.35 10.44
CA ALA A 42 0.57 6.21 9.29
C ALA A 42 1.63 7.31 9.12
N LEU A 43 2.04 7.93 10.22
CA LEU A 43 3.07 8.96 10.20
C LEU A 43 4.42 8.41 9.74
N ALA A 44 4.78 7.22 10.22
CA ALA A 44 6.02 6.55 9.81
C ALA A 44 6.01 6.23 8.31
N GLU A 45 4.90 5.77 7.77
CA GLU A 45 4.76 5.53 6.34
C GLU A 45 4.88 6.82 5.52
N ARG A 46 4.28 7.89 5.98
CA ARG A 46 4.39 9.19 5.32
C ARG A 46 5.81 9.75 5.36
N PHE A 47 6.49 9.60 6.49
CA PHE A 47 7.84 10.11 6.68
C PHE A 47 8.87 9.35 5.85
N THR A 48 8.77 8.02 5.82
CA THR A 48 9.73 7.15 5.11
C THR A 48 9.40 6.96 3.64
N GLY A 49 8.16 7.22 3.23
CA GLY A 49 7.68 6.91 1.89
C GLY A 49 7.51 5.41 1.62
N VAL A 50 7.50 4.59 2.67
CA VAL A 50 7.46 3.14 2.58
C VAL A 50 6.19 2.61 3.23
N THR A 51 5.53 1.67 2.58
CA THR A 51 4.40 0.93 3.16
C THR A 51 4.97 -0.13 4.10
N LEU A 52 4.62 -0.07 5.38
CA LEU A 52 5.23 -0.92 6.40
C LEU A 52 4.57 -2.30 6.47
N ILE A 53 3.27 -2.34 6.65
CA ILE A 53 2.52 -3.59 6.76
C ILE A 53 1.88 -3.91 5.43
N ARG A 54 2.10 -5.13 4.97
CA ARG A 54 1.61 -5.62 3.68
C ARG A 54 0.08 -5.56 3.63
N ARG A 55 -0.44 -4.96 2.58
CA ARG A 55 -1.88 -4.89 2.33
C ARG A 55 -2.17 -4.78 0.84
N THR A 56 -3.41 -5.07 0.48
CA THR A 56 -3.89 -4.91 -0.88
C THR A 56 -4.23 -3.44 -1.14
N ILE A 57 -3.76 -2.93 -2.26
CA ILE A 57 -3.92 -1.55 -2.67
C ILE A 57 -4.58 -1.52 -4.04
N SER A 58 -5.51 -0.60 -4.22
CA SER A 58 -6.14 -0.32 -5.50
C SER A 58 -5.78 1.10 -5.91
N GLU A 59 -5.21 1.25 -7.09
CA GLU A 59 -4.76 2.53 -7.59
C GLU A 59 -5.39 2.83 -8.94
N THR A 60 -5.94 4.02 -9.08
CA THR A 60 -6.52 4.49 -10.35
C THR A 60 -5.50 5.37 -11.06
N LEU A 61 -5.21 5.02 -12.30
CA LEU A 61 -4.26 5.74 -13.15
C LEU A 61 -4.94 6.19 -14.43
N PRO A 62 -4.48 7.30 -15.03
CA PRO A 62 -4.92 7.66 -16.39
C PRO A 62 -4.34 6.67 -17.41
N VAL A 63 -5.04 6.46 -18.50
CA VAL A 63 -4.52 5.70 -19.63
C VAL A 63 -3.47 6.55 -20.34
N ALA A 64 -2.27 6.02 -20.48
CA ALA A 64 -1.17 6.64 -21.21
C ALA A 64 -0.51 5.56 -22.08
N PRO A 65 -1.05 5.29 -23.29
CA PRO A 65 -0.60 4.15 -24.09
C PRO A 65 0.90 4.14 -24.34
N GLY A 66 1.51 3.00 -24.13
CA GLY A 66 2.94 2.80 -24.34
C GLY A 66 3.85 3.40 -23.28
N CYS A 67 3.33 4.08 -22.27
CA CYS A 67 4.13 4.70 -21.22
C CYS A 67 4.14 3.86 -19.96
N TRP A 68 5.31 3.68 -19.37
CA TRP A 68 5.45 3.09 -18.05
C TRP A 68 5.00 4.08 -16.98
N GLN A 69 4.15 3.63 -16.10
CA GLN A 69 3.68 4.41 -14.96
C GLN A 69 4.06 3.72 -13.66
N ALA A 70 4.69 4.46 -12.75
CA ALA A 70 5.05 3.94 -11.44
C ALA A 70 3.83 3.87 -10.52
N LEU A 71 3.74 2.81 -9.73
CA LEU A 71 2.75 2.70 -8.67
C LEU A 71 3.16 3.58 -7.48
N GLY A 72 2.16 4.07 -6.75
CA GLY A 72 2.40 5.07 -5.70
C GLY A 72 2.80 4.52 -4.34
N ARG A 73 2.76 3.22 -4.16
CA ARG A 73 3.16 2.57 -2.91
C ARG A 73 4.27 1.57 -3.16
N ALA A 74 5.20 1.47 -2.22
CA ALA A 74 6.35 0.57 -2.27
C ALA A 74 6.68 0.10 -0.85
N PRO A 75 7.34 -1.03 -0.66
CA PRO A 75 7.75 -2.00 -1.69
C PRO A 75 6.56 -2.80 -2.22
N VAL A 76 6.53 -3.02 -3.52
CA VAL A 76 5.50 -3.83 -4.17
C VAL A 76 5.90 -5.28 -4.11
N ASN A 77 4.97 -6.13 -3.66
CA ASN A 77 5.19 -7.57 -3.55
C ASN A 77 4.67 -8.32 -4.79
N ALA A 78 3.49 -7.94 -5.25
CA ALA A 78 2.87 -8.54 -6.43
C ALA A 78 1.84 -7.59 -7.02
N ILE A 79 1.70 -7.59 -8.33
CA ILE A 79 0.66 -6.87 -9.05
C ILE A 79 -0.35 -7.92 -9.50
N SER A 80 -1.57 -7.84 -8.98
CA SER A 80 -2.56 -8.92 -9.13
C SER A 80 -3.56 -8.69 -10.25
N ALA A 81 -3.86 -7.44 -10.59
CA ALA A 81 -4.84 -7.13 -11.63
C ALA A 81 -4.56 -5.80 -12.30
N VAL A 82 -4.80 -5.76 -13.61
CA VAL A 82 -4.79 -4.55 -14.44
C VAL A 82 -6.11 -4.51 -15.17
N GLU A 83 -6.92 -3.50 -14.88
CA GLU A 83 -8.29 -3.42 -15.36
C GLU A 83 -8.56 -2.06 -15.99
N GLY A 84 -9.42 -2.05 -17.00
CA GLY A 84 -10.00 -0.82 -17.51
C GLY A 84 -11.12 -0.35 -16.58
N LEU A 85 -11.18 0.93 -16.27
CA LEU A 85 -12.19 1.52 -15.41
C LEU A 85 -13.13 2.38 -16.23
N ALA A 86 -14.40 1.98 -16.28
CA ALA A 86 -15.44 2.72 -16.99
C ALA A 86 -15.93 3.92 -16.17
N ILE A 87 -16.62 4.83 -16.85
CA ILE A 87 -17.17 6.03 -16.22
C ILE A 87 -18.14 5.70 -15.09
N ASP A 88 -18.90 4.62 -15.24
CA ASP A 88 -19.87 4.15 -14.22
C ASP A 88 -19.24 3.42 -13.05
N GLY A 89 -17.92 3.26 -13.04
CA GLY A 89 -17.19 2.57 -11.98
C GLY A 89 -16.99 1.08 -12.20
N THR A 90 -17.54 0.50 -13.27
CA THR A 90 -17.31 -0.92 -13.56
C THR A 90 -15.89 -1.14 -14.06
N THR A 91 -15.32 -2.29 -13.68
CA THR A 91 -13.97 -2.67 -14.11
C THR A 91 -14.04 -3.87 -15.04
N THR A 92 -13.14 -3.90 -16.01
CA THR A 92 -12.99 -5.01 -16.96
C THR A 92 -11.53 -5.38 -17.05
N ALA A 93 -11.21 -6.65 -16.80
CA ALA A 93 -9.84 -7.14 -16.89
C ALA A 93 -9.31 -6.95 -18.31
N LEU A 94 -8.13 -6.37 -18.45
CA LEU A 94 -7.48 -6.24 -19.74
C LEU A 94 -6.79 -7.56 -20.11
N PRO A 95 -6.76 -7.90 -21.43
CA PRO A 95 -5.98 -9.05 -21.89
C PRO A 95 -4.49 -8.86 -21.56
N ILE A 96 -3.81 -9.92 -21.17
CA ILE A 96 -2.39 -9.86 -20.80
C ILE A 96 -1.48 -9.42 -21.97
N THR A 97 -1.99 -9.54 -23.21
CA THR A 97 -1.29 -9.08 -24.40
C THR A 97 -1.28 -7.55 -24.54
N ASP A 98 -2.19 -6.86 -23.82
CA ASP A 98 -2.38 -5.43 -23.96
C ASP A 98 -1.65 -4.61 -22.91
N TYR A 99 -1.00 -5.26 -21.94
CA TYR A 99 -0.25 -4.55 -20.89
C TYR A 99 1.00 -5.33 -20.47
N ALA A 100 1.89 -4.63 -19.79
CA ALA A 100 3.06 -5.21 -19.15
C ALA A 100 3.18 -4.68 -17.73
N ILE A 101 3.68 -5.51 -16.83
CA ILE A 101 3.94 -5.15 -15.44
C ILE A 101 5.39 -5.47 -15.11
N ASP A 102 5.96 -4.72 -14.18
CA ASP A 102 7.32 -4.94 -13.71
C ASP A 102 7.44 -4.53 -12.24
N ILE A 103 8.28 -5.24 -11.52
CA ILE A 103 8.72 -4.86 -10.17
C ILE A 103 10.23 -4.78 -10.26
N ASP A 104 10.78 -3.58 -10.10
CA ASP A 104 12.21 -3.35 -10.30
C ASP A 104 13.04 -3.76 -9.08
N ALA A 105 14.36 -3.55 -9.17
CA ALA A 105 15.30 -3.93 -8.11
C ALA A 105 15.09 -3.17 -6.79
N ARG A 106 14.38 -2.05 -6.83
CA ARG A 106 14.02 -1.27 -5.64
C ARG A 106 12.65 -1.63 -5.09
N ALA A 107 12.02 -2.65 -5.68
CA ALA A 107 10.65 -3.07 -5.38
C ALA A 107 9.59 -1.98 -5.70
N ASP A 108 9.90 -1.08 -6.62
CA ASP A 108 8.90 -0.19 -7.20
C ASP A 108 8.13 -0.94 -8.28
N GLY A 109 6.80 -0.79 -8.26
CA GLY A 109 5.94 -1.42 -9.27
C GLY A 109 5.71 -0.49 -10.45
N TRP A 110 5.62 -1.07 -11.63
CA TRP A 110 5.45 -0.36 -12.89
C TRP A 110 4.40 -1.05 -13.74
N VAL A 111 3.59 -0.26 -14.40
CA VAL A 111 2.57 -0.75 -15.34
C VAL A 111 2.67 0.04 -16.64
N ARG A 112 2.64 -0.67 -17.76
CA ARG A 112 2.52 -0.09 -19.09
C ARG A 112 1.31 -0.72 -19.77
N VAL A 113 0.37 0.09 -20.22
CA VAL A 113 -0.78 -0.38 -20.97
C VAL A 113 -0.62 0.13 -22.40
N ASP A 114 -0.54 -0.80 -23.33
CA ASP A 114 -0.36 -0.46 -24.74
C ASP A 114 -1.71 -0.23 -25.42
N ARG A 115 -2.75 -0.91 -24.95
CA ARG A 115 -4.10 -0.81 -25.52
C ARG A 115 -5.14 -0.94 -24.40
N ALA A 116 -6.01 0.04 -24.31
CA ALA A 116 -7.12 0.06 -23.36
C ALA A 116 -8.36 0.63 -24.05
N ASP A 117 -8.87 -0.12 -25.02
CA ASP A 117 -9.94 0.33 -25.90
C ASP A 117 -11.19 0.72 -25.10
N GLY A 118 -11.62 1.97 -25.23
CA GLY A 118 -12.82 2.48 -24.60
C GLY A 118 -12.69 2.93 -23.14
N PHE A 119 -11.51 2.77 -22.54
CA PHE A 119 -11.28 3.18 -21.16
C PHE A 119 -10.36 4.40 -21.10
N GLY A 120 -10.75 5.40 -20.30
CA GLY A 120 -9.90 6.58 -20.04
C GLY A 120 -9.05 6.43 -18.79
N ARG A 121 -9.38 5.46 -17.92
CA ARG A 121 -8.68 5.20 -16.65
C ARG A 121 -8.43 3.73 -16.48
N LEU A 122 -7.44 3.43 -15.66
CA LEU A 122 -7.05 2.08 -15.30
C LEU A 122 -7.19 1.89 -13.79
N ARG A 123 -7.51 0.67 -13.39
CA ARG A 123 -7.47 0.27 -12.01
C ARG A 123 -6.45 -0.84 -11.84
N ILE A 124 -5.46 -0.59 -10.99
CA ILE A 124 -4.39 -1.54 -10.73
C ILE A 124 -4.55 -2.04 -9.29
N SER A 125 -4.61 -3.36 -9.13
CA SER A 125 -4.65 -3.98 -7.80
C SER A 125 -3.32 -4.64 -7.53
N TYR A 126 -2.73 -4.36 -6.38
CA TYR A 126 -1.42 -4.91 -6.01
C TYR A 126 -1.30 -5.01 -4.50
N THR A 127 -0.29 -5.75 -4.06
CA THR A 127 0.07 -5.81 -2.65
C THR A 127 1.40 -5.10 -2.44
N ALA A 128 1.50 -4.36 -1.36
CA ALA A 128 2.72 -3.66 -0.97
C ALA A 128 2.90 -3.71 0.53
N GLY A 129 4.13 -3.74 0.99
CA GLY A 129 4.48 -3.70 2.40
C GLY A 129 5.79 -4.40 2.69
N VAL A 130 6.55 -3.86 3.62
CA VAL A 130 7.84 -4.41 4.07
C VAL A 130 7.62 -5.74 4.80
N ALA A 131 6.60 -5.81 5.65
CA ALA A 131 6.37 -6.94 6.55
C ALA A 131 4.92 -7.40 6.50
N VAL A 132 4.70 -8.69 6.80
CA VAL A 132 3.35 -9.25 6.89
C VAL A 132 2.61 -8.72 8.11
N ASP A 133 3.33 -8.54 9.22
CA ASP A 133 2.80 -8.01 10.48
C ASP A 133 3.86 -7.20 11.23
N ALA A 134 3.49 -6.69 12.40
CA ALA A 134 4.36 -5.83 13.20
C ALA A 134 5.68 -6.51 13.60
N SER A 135 5.71 -7.84 13.74
CA SER A 135 6.91 -8.56 14.14
C SER A 135 8.01 -8.53 13.08
N GLY A 136 7.65 -8.37 11.82
CA GLY A 136 8.59 -8.31 10.70
C GLY A 136 9.09 -6.89 10.38
N VAL A 137 8.59 -5.87 11.05
CA VAL A 137 9.04 -4.49 10.85
C VAL A 137 10.47 -4.34 11.40
N PRO A 138 11.40 -3.71 10.65
CA PRO A 138 12.77 -3.51 11.14
C PRO A 138 12.81 -2.80 12.49
N GLU A 139 13.68 -3.28 13.37
CA GLU A 139 13.74 -2.79 14.76
C GLU A 139 14.00 -1.30 14.86
N GLY A 140 14.85 -0.76 14.01
CA GLY A 140 15.11 0.68 13.99
C GLY A 140 13.85 1.51 13.73
N LEU A 141 12.97 1.05 12.86
CA LEU A 141 11.68 1.71 12.62
C LEU A 141 10.76 1.57 13.82
N ARG A 142 10.71 0.38 14.43
CA ARG A 142 9.88 0.16 15.63
C ARG A 142 10.32 1.05 16.78
N GLN A 143 11.62 1.17 17.01
CA GLN A 143 12.16 2.03 18.05
C GLN A 143 11.84 3.51 17.79
N GLY A 144 11.97 3.94 16.54
CA GLY A 144 11.61 5.31 16.16
C GLY A 144 10.15 5.64 16.41
N MET A 145 9.24 4.69 16.17
CA MET A 145 7.82 4.88 16.42
C MET A 145 7.46 4.93 17.91
N LEU A 146 8.26 4.28 18.77
CA LEU A 146 8.05 4.28 20.21
C LEU A 146 8.56 5.56 20.89
N LEU A 147 9.44 6.29 20.22
CA LEU A 147 9.93 7.57 20.73
C LEU A 147 8.94 8.71 20.46
#